data_bd31108043d0811ec585acd56b080a7e
#
_entry.id   bd31108043d0811ec585acd56b080a7e
#
_cell.length_a   1.000
_cell.length_b   1.000
_cell.length_c   1.000
_cell.angle_alpha   90.00
_cell.angle_beta   90.00
_cell.angle_gamma   90.00
#
_symmetry.space_group_name_H-M   'P 1'
#
loop_
_entity.id
_entity.type
_entity.pdbx_description
1 polymer ?
#
loop_
_entity_poly.entity_id
_entity_poly.type
_entity_poly.pdbx_seq_one_letter_code
_entity_poly.pdbx_strand_id
1 'polypeptide(L)'
;EYKTSNSTVLTWIEEEGIEASELLGQPTDKLFSEFKDWCNRNEIKHPSSVRTFHKDIEERYGFEKKRVRNTETGGKYKWQFVVKLD
;
A
#
# COMPACT_ATOMS: atom_id res chain seq x y z
N GLU A 1 -2.47 -21.83 -5.44
CA GLU A 1 -2.63 -21.43 -4.97
C GLU A 1 -2.53 -20.74 -4.14
N TYR A 2 -2.82 -20.35 -3.66
CA TYR A 2 -2.79 -19.70 -2.96
C TYR A 2 -2.58 -18.95 -2.07
N LYS A 3 -2.21 -18.80 -2.06
CA LYS A 3 -1.55 -18.18 -0.97
C LYS A 3 -1.76 -16.74 -0.85
N THR A 4 -1.94 -16.05 -1.95
CA THR A 4 -2.29 -14.65 -1.99
C THR A 4 -3.62 -14.40 -1.31
N SER A 5 -4.47 -15.39 -1.29
CA SER A 5 -5.78 -15.23 -0.66
C SER A 5 -5.67 -15.03 0.85
N ASN A 6 -4.50 -15.31 1.41
CA ASN A 6 -4.30 -15.12 2.85
C ASN A 6 -3.71 -13.77 3.20
N SER A 7 -3.47 -12.93 2.21
CA SER A 7 -2.90 -11.62 2.46
C SER A 7 -3.98 -10.64 2.90
N THR A 8 -3.81 -10.09 4.09
CA THR A 8 -4.73 -9.08 4.60
C THR A 8 -4.71 -7.84 3.71
N VAL A 9 -3.53 -7.49 3.20
CA VAL A 9 -3.39 -6.33 2.34
C VAL A 9 -4.19 -6.50 1.06
N LEU A 10 -4.08 -7.67 0.43
CA LEU A 10 -4.80 -7.92 -0.81
C LEU A 10 -6.31 -7.99 -0.58
N THR A 11 -6.71 -8.53 0.56
CA THR A 11 -8.13 -8.55 0.92
C THR A 11 -8.66 -7.13 1.04
N TRP A 12 -7.90 -6.26 1.69
CA TRP A 12 -8.27 -4.85 1.83
C TRP A 12 -8.47 -4.20 0.47
N ILE A 13 -7.55 -4.46 -0.45
CA ILE A 13 -7.63 -3.86 -1.79
C ILE A 13 -8.88 -4.34 -2.52
N GLU A 14 -9.18 -5.62 -2.41
CA GLU A 14 -10.37 -6.18 -3.08
C GLU A 14 -11.66 -5.67 -2.46
N GLU A 15 -11.71 -5.63 -1.14
CA GLU A 15 -12.94 -5.22 -0.46
C GLU A 15 -13.25 -3.74 -0.66
N GLU A 16 -12.21 -2.91 -0.71
CA GLU A 16 -12.40 -1.48 -0.91
C GLU A 16 -12.49 -1.11 -2.38
N GLY A 17 -12.29 -2.07 -3.26
CA GLY A 17 -12.34 -1.82 -4.70
C GLY A 17 -11.25 -0.88 -5.17
N ILE A 18 -10.07 -0.99 -4.57
CA ILE A 18 -8.96 -0.09 -4.90
C ILE A 18 -8.33 -0.56 -6.20
N GLU A 19 -8.20 0.36 -7.15
CA GLU A 19 -7.56 0.04 -8.41
C GLU A 19 -6.06 0.34 -8.35
N ALA A 20 -5.31 -0.32 -9.23
CA ALA A 20 -3.87 -0.13 -9.24
C ALA A 20 -3.51 1.34 -9.45
N SER A 21 -4.26 2.03 -10.31
CA SER A 21 -3.98 3.44 -10.56
C SER A 21 -4.19 4.30 -9.32
N GLU A 22 -5.02 3.87 -8.40
CA GLU A 22 -5.25 4.62 -7.17
C GLU A 22 -4.09 4.47 -6.19
N LEU A 23 -3.29 3.43 -6.36
CA LEU A 23 -2.11 3.23 -5.51
C LEU A 23 -0.93 4.05 -5.99
N LEU A 24 -0.91 4.38 -7.27
CA LEU A 24 0.20 5.13 -7.85
C LEU A 24 0.08 6.61 -7.52
N GLY A 25 1.21 7.25 -7.25
CA GLY A 25 1.23 8.67 -7.00
C GLY A 25 0.73 9.09 -5.64
N GLN A 26 0.41 8.13 -4.78
CA GLN A 26 -0.06 8.41 -3.44
C GLN A 26 1.03 8.12 -2.42
N PRO A 27 1.14 8.91 -1.36
CA PRO A 27 2.10 8.60 -0.30
C PRO A 27 1.79 7.23 0.30
N THR A 28 2.82 6.42 0.47
CA THR A 28 2.61 5.09 1.04
C THR A 28 2.11 5.19 2.48
N ASP A 29 2.52 6.25 3.19
CA ASP A 29 2.05 6.47 4.55
C ASP A 29 0.53 6.62 4.60
N LYS A 30 -0.03 7.35 3.64
CA LYS A 30 -1.47 7.55 3.59
C LYS A 30 -2.18 6.23 3.32
N LEU A 31 -1.67 5.46 2.38
CA LEU A 31 -2.27 4.18 2.04
C LEU A 31 -2.23 3.23 3.23
N PHE A 32 -1.10 3.20 3.92
CA PHE A 32 -0.96 2.33 5.08
C PHE A 32 -1.92 2.76 6.21
N SER A 33 -2.09 4.05 6.38
CA SER A 33 -3.01 4.56 7.39
C SER A 33 -4.44 4.11 7.10
N GLU A 34 -4.85 4.18 5.84
CA GLU A 34 -6.18 3.74 5.43
C GLU A 34 -6.33 2.24 5.63
N PHE A 35 -5.28 1.49 5.33
CA PHE A 35 -5.28 0.05 5.56
C PHE A 35 -5.48 -0.27 7.04
N LYS A 36 -4.77 0.43 7.90
CA LYS A 36 -4.89 0.19 9.34
C LYS A 36 -6.28 0.55 9.86
N ASP A 37 -6.87 1.62 9.34
CA ASP A 37 -8.24 1.98 9.71
C ASP A 37 -9.20 0.86 9.32
N TRP A 38 -9.02 0.32 8.12
CA TRP A 38 -9.86 -0.78 7.66
C TRP A 38 -9.69 -1.99 8.58
N CYS A 39 -8.46 -2.29 8.98
CA CYS A 39 -8.20 -3.39 9.88
C CYS A 39 -8.91 -3.19 11.21
N ASN A 40 -8.88 -1.98 11.73
CA ASN A 40 -9.58 -1.68 12.99
C ASN A 40 -11.07 -1.88 12.86
N ARG A 41 -11.65 -1.42 11.75
CA ARG A 41 -13.09 -1.55 11.56
C ARG A 41 -13.52 -3.00 11.39
N ASN A 42 -12.62 -3.84 10.89
CA ASN A 42 -12.92 -5.25 10.67
C ASN A 42 -12.37 -6.15 11.77
N GLU A 43 -11.91 -5.55 12.86
CA GLU A 43 -11.43 -6.27 14.05
C GLU A 43 -10.31 -7.25 13.69
N ILE A 44 -9.44 -6.84 12.79
CA ILE A 44 -8.29 -7.66 12.43
C ILE A 44 -7.24 -7.47 13.52
N LYS A 45 -6.91 -8.55 14.21
CA LYS A 45 -6.04 -8.48 15.39
C LYS A 45 -4.57 -8.28 15.03
N HIS A 46 -4.16 -8.80 13.89
CA HIS A 46 -2.74 -8.77 13.53
C HIS A 46 -2.59 -8.18 12.13
N PRO A 47 -2.76 -6.86 11.99
CA PRO A 47 -2.56 -6.25 10.67
C PRO A 47 -1.11 -6.40 10.23
N SER A 48 -0.93 -6.44 8.93
CA SER A 48 0.41 -6.55 8.36
C SER A 48 1.25 -5.34 8.75
N SER A 49 2.56 -5.55 8.92
CA SER A 49 3.47 -4.46 9.18
C SER A 49 3.60 -3.61 7.92
N VAL A 50 4.16 -2.40 8.08
CA VAL A 50 4.34 -1.51 6.93
C VAL A 50 5.24 -2.16 5.88
N ARG A 51 6.23 -2.92 6.31
CA ARG A 51 7.12 -3.61 5.37
C ARG A 51 6.34 -4.64 4.55
N THR A 52 5.52 -5.45 5.22
CA THR A 52 4.72 -6.46 4.53
C THR A 52 3.70 -5.80 3.62
N PHE A 53 3.11 -4.70 4.06
CA PHE A 53 2.16 -3.94 3.27
C PHE A 53 2.79 -3.51 1.95
N HIS A 54 3.98 -2.91 2.01
CA HIS A 54 4.66 -2.48 0.80
C HIS A 54 5.01 -3.66 -0.09
N LYS A 55 5.53 -4.72 0.51
CA LYS A 55 5.98 -5.88 -0.25
C LYS A 55 4.81 -6.53 -0.99
N ASP A 56 3.68 -6.68 -0.31
CA ASP A 56 2.52 -7.32 -0.94
C ASP A 56 2.04 -6.53 -2.15
N ILE A 57 2.00 -5.21 -2.03
CA ILE A 57 1.57 -4.37 -3.15
C ILE A 57 2.59 -4.43 -4.29
N GLU A 58 3.87 -4.37 -3.95
CA GLU A 58 4.91 -4.40 -4.96
C GLU A 58 4.88 -5.70 -5.76
N GLU A 59 4.67 -6.80 -5.08
CA GLU A 59 4.65 -8.10 -5.75
C GLU A 59 3.36 -8.34 -6.52
N ARG A 60 2.26 -7.86 -5.98
CA ARG A 60 0.97 -8.07 -6.61
C ARG A 60 0.85 -7.35 -7.95
N TYR A 61 1.35 -6.11 -8.01
CA TYR A 61 1.18 -5.25 -9.17
C TYR A 61 2.46 -5.01 -9.95
N GLY A 62 3.60 -5.45 -9.41
CA GLY A 62 4.87 -5.15 -10.07
C GLY A 62 5.29 -3.70 -9.90
N PHE A 63 4.88 -3.09 -8.81
CA PHE A 63 5.25 -1.71 -8.51
C PHE A 63 6.55 -1.66 -7.73
N GLU A 64 7.12 -0.48 -7.64
CA GLU A 64 8.25 -0.25 -6.74
C GLU A 64 8.02 1.04 -5.99
N LYS A 65 8.70 1.21 -4.89
CA LYS A 65 8.61 2.44 -4.11
C LYS A 65 9.65 3.42 -4.59
N LYS A 66 9.24 4.68 -4.71
CA LYS A 66 10.16 5.73 -5.09
C LYS A 66 10.01 6.88 -4.11
N ARG A 67 11.15 7.43 -3.71
CA ARG A 67 11.14 8.57 -2.80
C ARG A 67 10.95 9.84 -3.61
N VAL A 68 9.92 10.59 -3.26
CA VAL A 68 9.56 11.81 -3.97
C VAL A 68 9.58 12.97 -2.99
N ARG A 69 10.16 14.07 -3.44
CA ARG A 69 10.22 15.27 -2.62
C ARG A 69 8.85 15.92 -2.57
N ASN A 70 8.37 16.16 -1.36
CA ASN A 70 7.09 16.80 -1.17
C ASN A 70 7.32 18.26 -0.76
N THR A 71 7.14 19.17 -1.71
CA THR A 71 7.38 20.59 -1.47
C THR A 71 6.31 21.23 -0.61
N GLU A 72 5.15 20.62 -0.53
CA GLU A 72 4.07 21.16 0.27
C GLU A 72 4.32 21.06 1.77
N THR A 73 5.15 20.11 2.17
CA THR A 73 5.45 19.91 3.59
C THR A 73 6.87 20.34 3.94
N GLY A 74 7.39 21.31 3.24
CA GLY A 74 8.69 21.87 3.56
C GLY A 74 9.87 21.08 3.00
N GLY A 75 9.66 20.34 1.94
CA GLY A 75 10.73 19.65 1.27
C GLY A 75 11.06 18.28 1.83
N LYS A 76 10.20 17.72 2.65
CA LYS A 76 10.40 16.38 3.16
C LYS A 76 10.12 15.37 2.07
N TYR A 77 10.81 14.23 2.14
CA TYR A 77 10.62 13.18 1.16
C TYR A 77 9.53 12.21 1.63
N LYS A 78 8.77 11.73 0.68
CA LYS A 78 7.75 10.72 0.93
C LYS A 78 7.91 9.60 -0.06
N TRP A 79 7.58 8.39 0.37
CA TRP A 79 7.60 7.23 -0.53
C TRP A 79 6.25 7.11 -1.21
N GLN A 80 6.28 6.72 -2.47
CA GLN A 80 5.06 6.44 -3.21
C GLN A 80 5.33 5.29 -4.18
N PHE A 81 4.27 4.63 -4.59
CA PHE A 81 4.39 3.53 -5.53
C PHE A 81 4.45 4.08 -6.95
N VAL A 82 5.29 3.46 -7.78
CA VAL A 82 5.38 3.79 -9.19
C VAL A 82 5.47 2.48 -9.96
N VAL A 83 5.14 2.55 -11.25
CA VAL A 83 5.26 1.37 -12.10
C VAL A 83 6.73 1.04 -12.26
N LYS A 84 7.05 -0.23 -12.02
CA LYS A 84 8.43 -0.68 -12.16
C LYS A 84 8.75 -0.79 -13.64
N LEU A 85 9.79 -0.12 -14.05
CA LEU A 85 10.25 -0.15 -15.43
C LEU A 85 11.48 -1.05 -15.53
N ASP A 86 11.46 -1.95 -16.50
CA ASP A 86 12.60 -2.83 -16.75
C ASP A 86 13.53 -2.26 -17.79
#